data_ed21aa4ac20edda45c1ea63c7c8250d1
#
_entry.id   ed21aa4ac20edda45c1ea63c7c8250d1
#
_cell.length_a   1.000
_cell.length_b   1.000
_cell.length_c   1.000
_cell.angle_alpha   90.00
_cell.angle_beta   90.00
_cell.angle_gamma   90.00
#
_symmetry.space_group_name_H-M   'P 1'
#
loop_
_entity.id
_entity.type
_entity.pdbx_description
1 polymer ?
#
loop_
_entity_poly.entity_id
_entity_poly.type
_entity_poly.pdbx_seq_one_letter_code
_entity_poly.pdbx_strand_id
1 'polypeptide(L)'
;MTISDDSSDLKKNLSRIYNQISKELFGMGAVLLRVETLNDLIIFRSKHRRSPRSRILEQEVPSLQQEVDAQMSRVFKKRLRERLEIELGLSVETVLRDYDPSTPWTITNVILSD
;
A
#
# COMPACT_ATOMS: atom_id res chain seq x y z
N MET A 1 7.17 -7.71 -17.57
CA MET A 1 5.79 -7.28 -17.85
C MET A 1 5.71 -5.76 -17.85
N THR A 2 5.08 -5.20 -18.87
CA THR A 2 4.95 -3.75 -19.02
C THR A 2 3.47 -3.39 -19.02
N ILE A 3 3.12 -2.30 -18.35
CA ILE A 3 1.75 -1.83 -18.23
C ILE A 3 1.55 -0.62 -19.13
N SER A 4 0.38 -0.54 -19.78
CA SER A 4 0.01 0.64 -20.55
C SER A 4 -0.29 1.81 -19.60
N ASP A 5 0.34 2.95 -19.83
CA ASP A 5 0.16 4.14 -18.99
C ASP A 5 -1.24 4.75 -19.11
N ASP A 6 -1.98 4.40 -20.18
CA ASP A 6 -3.27 5.00 -20.49
C ASP A 6 -4.46 4.23 -19.91
N SER A 7 -4.22 3.16 -19.15
CA SER A 7 -5.31 2.32 -18.65
C SER A 7 -5.95 2.92 -17.40
N SER A 8 -6.98 3.73 -17.58
CA SER A 8 -7.75 4.29 -16.46
C SER A 8 -8.50 3.18 -15.70
N ASP A 9 -8.93 2.12 -16.39
CA ASP A 9 -9.59 0.98 -15.75
C ASP A 9 -8.63 0.21 -14.84
N LEU A 10 -7.39 0.02 -15.28
CA LEU A 10 -6.37 -0.59 -14.44
C LEU A 10 -6.12 0.23 -13.19
N LYS A 11 -5.97 1.55 -13.32
CA LYS A 11 -5.76 2.43 -12.17
C LYS A 11 -6.93 2.40 -11.19
N LYS A 12 -8.17 2.33 -11.68
CA LYS A 12 -9.36 2.19 -10.84
C LYS A 12 -9.33 0.87 -10.06
N ASN A 13 -8.98 -0.22 -10.73
CA ASN A 13 -8.87 -1.53 -10.09
C ASN A 13 -7.75 -1.55 -9.04
N LEU A 14 -6.61 -0.96 -9.35
CA LEU A 14 -5.49 -0.86 -8.41
C LEU A 14 -5.89 -0.05 -7.18
N SER A 15 -6.56 1.08 -7.38
CA SER A 15 -7.04 1.92 -6.27
C SER A 15 -8.05 1.19 -5.40
N ARG A 16 -8.98 0.46 -6.01
CA ARG A 16 -9.98 -0.34 -5.29
C ARG A 16 -9.32 -1.40 -4.42
N ILE A 17 -8.39 -2.15 -5.00
CA ILE A 17 -7.66 -3.20 -4.29
C ILE A 17 -6.89 -2.62 -3.11
N TYR A 18 -6.14 -1.54 -3.33
CA TYR A 18 -5.38 -0.88 -2.29
C TYR A 18 -6.27 -0.46 -1.12
N ASN A 19 -7.38 0.24 -1.41
CA ASN A 19 -8.29 0.73 -0.39
C ASN A 19 -9.02 -0.39 0.35
N GLN A 20 -9.36 -1.49 -0.33
CA GLN A 20 -9.97 -2.65 0.33
C GLN A 20 -9.01 -3.26 1.35
N ILE A 21 -7.75 -3.44 0.98
CA ILE A 21 -6.74 -3.97 1.90
C ILE A 21 -6.53 -3.00 3.08
N SER A 22 -6.46 -1.71 2.79
CA SER A 22 -6.30 -0.69 3.83
C SER A 22 -7.45 -0.72 4.84
N LYS A 23 -8.68 -0.85 4.36
CA LYS A 23 -9.87 -0.96 5.23
C LYS A 23 -9.83 -2.23 6.08
N GLU A 24 -9.41 -3.35 5.51
CA GLU A 24 -9.30 -4.62 6.24
C GLU A 24 -8.26 -4.56 7.35
N LEU A 25 -7.11 -3.94 7.07
CA LEU A 25 -5.98 -3.94 8.01
C LEU A 25 -6.00 -2.78 8.98
N PHE A 26 -6.45 -1.61 8.55
CA PHE A 26 -6.39 -0.38 9.33
C PHE A 26 -7.75 0.20 9.69
N GLY A 27 -8.82 -0.41 9.23
CA GLY A 27 -10.18 0.03 9.52
C GLY A 27 -10.68 1.15 8.64
N MET A 28 -9.85 1.71 7.78
CA MET A 28 -10.24 2.80 6.86
C MET A 28 -9.36 2.79 5.62
N GLY A 29 -9.90 3.32 4.51
CA GLY A 29 -9.12 3.54 3.30
C GLY A 29 -8.21 4.75 3.42
N ALA A 30 -7.41 4.99 2.40
CA ALA A 30 -6.55 6.16 2.34
C ALA A 30 -7.39 7.44 2.22
N VAL A 31 -6.91 8.51 2.87
CA VAL A 31 -7.51 9.85 2.73
C VAL A 31 -7.25 10.38 1.31
N LEU A 32 -6.07 10.10 0.78
CA LEU A 32 -5.68 10.40 -0.59
C LEU A 32 -4.93 9.20 -1.13
N LEU A 33 -5.25 8.82 -2.36
CA LEU A 33 -4.54 7.75 -3.05
C LEU A 33 -4.35 8.15 -4.50
N ARG A 34 -3.09 8.12 -4.95
CA ARG A 34 -2.73 8.31 -6.35
C ARG A 34 -1.96 7.10 -6.83
N VAL A 35 -2.39 6.55 -7.96
CA VAL A 35 -1.75 5.40 -8.58
C VAL A 35 -1.13 5.84 -9.90
N GLU A 36 0.13 5.53 -10.07
CA GLU A 36 0.86 5.80 -11.30
C GLU A 36 1.51 4.52 -11.79
N THR A 37 1.59 4.38 -13.10
CA THR A 37 2.23 3.23 -13.73
C THR A 37 3.32 3.72 -14.66
N LEU A 38 4.47 3.05 -14.64
CA LEU A 38 5.60 3.39 -15.49
C LEU A 38 6.33 2.09 -15.84
N ASN A 39 6.21 1.63 -17.07
CA ASN A 39 6.82 0.38 -17.54
C ASN A 39 6.43 -0.82 -16.66
N ASP A 40 7.37 -1.34 -15.88
CA ASP A 40 7.17 -2.47 -14.97
C ASP A 40 6.90 -2.04 -13.52
N LEU A 41 6.67 -0.75 -13.29
CA LEU A 41 6.51 -0.19 -11.95
C LEU A 41 5.11 0.35 -11.73
N ILE A 42 4.50 -0.03 -10.61
CA ILE A 42 3.25 0.56 -10.12
C ILE A 42 3.58 1.31 -8.83
N ILE A 43 3.19 2.59 -8.77
CA ILE A 43 3.43 3.43 -7.61
C ILE A 43 2.09 3.78 -6.97
N PHE A 44 1.93 3.44 -5.69
CA PHE A 44 0.81 3.88 -4.88
C PHE A 44 1.32 4.96 -3.93
N ARG A 45 0.88 6.19 -4.14
CA ARG A 45 1.19 7.30 -3.24
C ARG A 45 -0.05 7.60 -2.43
N SER A 46 0.03 7.40 -1.13
CA SER A 46 -1.13 7.46 -0.27
C SER A 46 -0.90 8.31 0.97
N LYS A 47 -1.99 8.87 1.48
CA LYS A 47 -2.03 9.62 2.72
C LYS A 47 -3.03 8.93 3.64
N HIS A 48 -2.57 8.57 4.83
CA HIS A 48 -3.38 7.82 5.78
C HIS A 48 -3.58 8.62 7.07
N ARG A 49 -4.72 8.37 7.73
CA ARG A 49 -4.93 8.84 9.09
C ARG A 49 -4.41 7.83 10.08
N ARG A 50 -3.75 8.31 11.12
CA ARG A 50 -3.43 7.47 12.25
C ARG A 50 -4.67 7.29 13.13
N SER A 51 -4.89 6.06 13.59
CA SER A 51 -5.95 5.77 14.55
C SER A 51 -5.59 6.35 15.92
N PRO A 52 -6.58 6.64 16.79
CA PRO A 52 -6.29 7.07 18.16
C PRO A 52 -5.42 6.07 18.91
N ARG A 53 -5.64 4.77 18.70
CA ARG A 53 -4.81 3.71 19.31
C ARG A 53 -3.35 3.85 18.91
N SER A 54 -3.06 4.05 17.65
CA SER A 54 -1.70 4.23 17.16
C SER A 54 -1.03 5.46 17.76
N ARG A 55 -1.76 6.55 17.92
CA ARG A 55 -1.23 7.77 18.53
C ARG A 55 -0.84 7.54 19.98
N ILE A 56 -1.69 6.83 20.74
CA ILE A 56 -1.41 6.50 22.14
C ILE A 56 -0.17 5.63 22.24
N LEU A 57 -0.07 4.57 21.43
CA LEU A 57 1.08 3.68 21.44
C LEU A 57 2.37 4.41 21.06
N GLU A 58 2.29 5.32 20.09
CA GLU A 58 3.45 6.11 19.68
C GLU A 58 3.98 6.97 20.81
N GLN A 59 3.10 7.56 21.61
CA GLN A 59 3.47 8.41 22.75
C GLN A 59 3.98 7.61 23.94
N GLU A 60 3.31 6.52 24.27
CA GLU A 60 3.57 5.77 25.50
C GLU A 60 4.57 4.62 25.29
N VAL A 61 4.53 3.95 24.14
CA VAL A 61 5.37 2.78 23.86
C VAL A 61 5.84 2.83 22.40
N PRO A 62 6.70 3.80 22.03
CA PRO A 62 7.08 3.99 20.63
C PRO A 62 7.74 2.78 19.98
N SER A 63 8.50 1.98 20.73
CA SER A 63 9.14 0.78 20.19
C SER A 63 8.10 -0.28 19.81
N LEU A 64 7.02 -0.42 20.60
CA LEU A 64 5.93 -1.32 20.26
C LEU A 64 5.18 -0.83 19.01
N GLN A 65 4.92 0.47 18.90
CA GLN A 65 4.26 1.02 17.73
C GLN A 65 5.10 0.79 16.47
N GLN A 66 6.42 0.94 16.55
CA GLN A 66 7.31 0.67 15.42
C GLN A 66 7.21 -0.79 14.98
N GLU A 67 7.19 -1.73 15.94
CA GLU A 67 7.05 -3.14 15.64
C GLU A 67 5.69 -3.45 15.00
N VAL A 68 4.61 -2.89 15.54
CA VAL A 68 3.27 -3.05 14.97
C VAL A 68 3.23 -2.52 13.53
N ASP A 69 3.77 -1.32 13.30
CA ASP A 69 3.80 -0.72 11.97
C ASP A 69 4.60 -1.58 10.98
N ALA A 70 5.73 -2.14 11.42
CA ALA A 70 6.56 -3.00 10.58
C ALA A 70 5.81 -4.28 10.20
N GLN A 71 5.15 -4.92 11.14
CA GLN A 71 4.39 -6.14 10.88
C GLN A 71 3.16 -5.87 10.01
N MET A 72 2.44 -4.78 10.24
CA MET A 72 1.28 -4.40 9.43
C MET A 72 1.70 -4.09 7.99
N SER A 73 2.84 -3.45 7.81
CA SER A 73 3.40 -3.18 6.48
C SER A 73 3.73 -4.48 5.75
N ARG A 74 4.29 -5.47 6.45
CA ARG A 74 4.60 -6.78 5.89
C ARG A 74 3.33 -7.50 5.43
N VAL A 75 2.29 -7.49 6.26
CA VAL A 75 0.99 -8.10 5.90
C VAL A 75 0.36 -7.38 4.71
N PHE A 76 0.42 -6.05 4.68
CA PHE A 76 -0.10 -5.26 3.58
C PHE A 76 0.57 -5.65 2.26
N LYS A 77 1.90 -5.72 2.24
CA LYS A 77 2.65 -6.09 1.03
C LYS A 77 2.28 -7.47 0.53
N LYS A 78 2.14 -8.43 1.44
CA LYS A 78 1.75 -9.79 1.10
C LYS A 78 0.36 -9.85 0.47
N ARG A 79 -0.62 -9.19 1.08
CA ARG A 79 -2.00 -9.17 0.57
C ARG A 79 -2.10 -8.43 -0.76
N LEU A 80 -1.38 -7.33 -0.90
CA LEU A 80 -1.36 -6.58 -2.16
C LEU A 80 -0.82 -7.45 -3.29
N ARG A 81 0.30 -8.11 -3.06
CA ARG A 81 0.89 -9.03 -4.04
C ARG A 81 -0.10 -10.12 -4.45
N GLU A 82 -0.70 -10.80 -3.48
CA GLU A 82 -1.65 -11.88 -3.75
C GLU A 82 -2.85 -11.39 -4.58
N ARG A 83 -3.41 -10.25 -4.22
CA ARG A 83 -4.57 -9.70 -4.89
C ARG A 83 -4.25 -9.25 -6.32
N LEU A 84 -3.10 -8.62 -6.53
CA LEU A 84 -2.67 -8.22 -7.86
C LEU A 84 -2.45 -9.44 -8.77
N GLU A 85 -1.88 -10.50 -8.24
CA GLU A 85 -1.64 -11.72 -9.00
C GLU A 85 -2.94 -12.46 -9.32
N ILE A 86 -3.83 -12.59 -8.34
CA ILE A 86 -5.08 -13.35 -8.51
C ILE A 86 -6.10 -12.57 -9.33
N GLU A 87 -6.34 -11.30 -9.01
CA GLU A 87 -7.42 -10.54 -9.63
C GLU A 87 -7.04 -9.92 -10.97
N LEU A 88 -5.79 -9.50 -11.13
CA LEU A 88 -5.34 -8.80 -12.33
C LEU A 88 -4.37 -9.60 -13.20
N GLY A 89 -4.00 -10.81 -12.77
CA GLY A 89 -3.09 -11.66 -13.53
C GLY A 89 -1.68 -11.08 -13.66
N LEU A 90 -1.30 -10.17 -12.78
CA LEU A 90 0.02 -9.56 -12.82
C LEU A 90 1.06 -10.52 -12.24
N SER A 91 2.28 -10.45 -12.75
CA SER A 91 3.41 -11.20 -12.21
C SER A 91 4.26 -10.24 -11.38
N VAL A 92 4.18 -10.37 -10.07
CA VAL A 92 4.83 -9.44 -9.15
C VAL A 92 6.18 -9.98 -8.71
N GLU A 93 7.24 -9.22 -8.97
CA GLU A 93 8.58 -9.59 -8.51
C GLU A 93 8.78 -9.17 -7.05
N THR A 94 8.45 -7.93 -6.73
CA THR A 94 8.61 -7.45 -5.34
C THR A 94 7.65 -6.31 -5.06
N VAL A 95 7.33 -6.14 -3.76
CA VAL A 95 6.56 -5.01 -3.26
C VAL A 95 7.40 -4.33 -2.18
N LEU A 96 7.65 -3.05 -2.36
CA LEU A 96 8.37 -2.22 -1.41
C LEU A 96 7.41 -1.18 -0.84
N ARG A 97 7.41 -1.01 0.44
CA ARG A 97 6.53 -0.06 1.10
C ARG A 97 7.29 0.72 2.16
N ASP A 98 7.22 2.03 2.05
CA ASP A 98 7.85 2.93 3.00
C ASP A 98 6.83 3.97 3.49
N TYR A 99 6.90 4.30 4.75
CA TYR A 99 6.06 5.32 5.35
C TYR A 99 6.88 6.15 6.33
N ASP A 100 6.49 7.41 6.48
CA ASP A 100 7.11 8.31 7.44
C ASP A 100 6.16 8.45 8.64
N PRO A 101 6.54 7.97 9.83
CA PRO A 101 5.66 8.05 11.01
C PRO A 101 5.39 9.49 11.47
N SER A 102 6.21 10.45 11.06
CA SER A 102 6.01 11.87 11.41
C SER A 102 5.05 12.58 10.46
N THR A 103 4.70 11.95 9.34
CA THR A 103 3.76 12.48 8.36
C THR A 103 2.73 11.41 8.03
N PRO A 104 1.62 11.77 7.35
CA PRO A 104 0.66 10.74 6.94
C PRO A 104 1.02 10.03 5.63
N TRP A 105 2.21 10.30 5.05
CA TRP A 105 2.54 9.80 3.71
C TRP A 105 3.11 8.39 3.73
N THR A 106 2.68 7.61 2.72
CA THR A 106 3.17 6.25 2.44
C THR A 106 3.37 6.10 0.94
N ILE A 107 4.48 5.50 0.55
CA ILE A 107 4.75 5.10 -0.84
C ILE A 107 4.85 3.58 -0.89
N THR A 108 4.08 2.97 -1.80
CA THR A 108 4.17 1.54 -2.08
C THR A 108 4.54 1.37 -3.54
N ASN A 109 5.63 0.68 -3.80
CA ASN A 109 6.11 0.40 -5.15
C ASN A 109 5.97 -1.09 -5.43
N VAL A 110 5.35 -1.43 -6.56
CA VAL A 110 5.23 -2.80 -7.03
C VAL A 110 6.04 -2.93 -8.30
N ILE A 111 7.04 -3.81 -8.27
CA ILE A 111 7.88 -4.10 -9.44
C ILE A 111 7.40 -5.41 -10.04
N LEU A 112 7.08 -5.38 -11.33
CA LEU A 112 6.56 -6.54 -12.05
C LEU A 112 7.69 -7.33 -12.67
N SER A 113 7.52 -8.66 -12.72
CA SER A 113 8.47 -9.56 -13.36
C SER A 113 8.38 -9.46 -14.89
N ASP A 114 9.45 -9.73 -15.52
CA ASP A 114 9.49 -9.84 -16.99
C ASP A 114 8.79 -11.09 -17.48
#